data_4a706a328093ec1f1231a583567c465f
#
_entry.id   4a706a328093ec1f1231a583567c465f
#
_cell.length_a   1.000
_cell.length_b   1.000
_cell.length_c   1.000
_cell.angle_alpha   90.00
_cell.angle_beta   90.00
_cell.angle_gamma   90.00
#
_symmetry.space_group_name_H-M   'P 1'
#
loop_
_entity.id
_entity.type
_entity.pdbx_description
1 polymer ?
#
loop_
_entity_poly.entity_id
_entity_poly.type
_entity_poly.pdbx_seq_one_letter_code
_entity_poly.pdbx_strand_id
1 'polypeptide(L)'
;MLRTFSGSYFFLGRDLRSSSQADASLAAGRAAALFSATLTPPGYYRSVLGCPDARAVALESPFPPEHLGLYCLPGISTRYRDREASVQAVSDALAALARAKVGNYLAFFPSYAYLQQVYEAFTARWPDIPTL
;
A
#
# COMPACT_ATOMS: atom_id res chain seq x y z
N MET A 1 -17.70 -2.20 7.49
CA MET A 1 -17.74 -1.60 6.15
C MET A 1 -16.49 -0.73 6.00
N LEU A 2 -15.41 -1.28 5.48
CA LEU A 2 -14.15 -0.57 5.25
C LEU A 2 -14.29 0.20 3.93
N ARG A 3 -14.40 1.51 4.00
CA ARG A 3 -14.27 2.36 2.80
C ARG A 3 -12.79 2.56 2.53
N THR A 4 -12.28 1.96 1.48
CA THR A 4 -10.97 2.26 0.96
C THR A 4 -11.06 3.59 0.21
N PHE A 5 -10.58 4.67 0.83
CA PHE A 5 -10.39 5.93 0.12
C PHE A 5 -9.09 5.82 -0.66
N SER A 6 -9.18 5.53 -1.94
CA SER A 6 -8.07 5.65 -2.88
C SER A 6 -8.23 6.99 -3.61
N GLY A 7 -7.69 8.03 -3.04
CA GLY A 7 -7.65 9.35 -3.66
C GLY A 7 -6.22 9.90 -3.63
N SER A 8 -5.77 10.47 -4.74
CA SER A 8 -4.51 11.21 -4.77
C SER A 8 -4.77 12.66 -4.36
N TYR A 9 -4.00 13.18 -3.40
CA TYR A 9 -4.12 14.56 -2.94
C TYR A 9 -2.96 15.38 -3.45
N PHE A 10 -3.28 16.58 -3.93
CA PHE A 10 -2.33 17.62 -4.31
C PHE A 10 -2.50 18.82 -3.41
N PHE A 11 -1.41 19.33 -2.87
CA PHE A 11 -1.37 20.60 -2.17
C PHE A 11 -0.61 21.60 -3.03
N LEU A 12 -1.24 22.72 -3.35
CA LEU A 12 -0.62 23.83 -4.06
C LEU A 12 -0.58 25.03 -3.11
N GLY A 13 0.60 25.43 -2.66
CA GLY A 13 0.79 26.60 -1.81
C GLY A 13 1.54 27.70 -2.55
N ARG A 14 1.10 28.95 -2.40
CA ARG A 14 1.72 30.13 -3.02
C ARG A 14 2.51 30.98 -2.04
N ASP A 15 2.22 30.91 -0.75
CA ASP A 15 2.91 31.58 0.35
C ASP A 15 3.11 30.59 1.50
N LEU A 16 4.28 30.04 1.58
CA LEU A 16 4.66 29.12 2.65
C LEU A 16 5.50 29.88 3.67
N ARG A 17 4.84 30.34 4.73
CA ARG A 17 5.53 30.88 5.92
C ARG A 17 5.36 29.88 7.04
N SER A 18 6.38 29.17 7.38
CA SER A 18 6.33 28.27 8.53
C SER A 18 7.70 27.97 9.17
N SER A 19 7.64 27.32 10.31
CA SER A 19 8.66 27.27 11.37
C SER A 19 9.45 25.98 11.43
N SER A 20 9.44 25.13 10.41
CA SER A 20 10.17 23.85 10.39
C SER A 20 11.18 23.74 9.24
N GLN A 21 12.06 22.76 9.30
CA GLN A 21 13.14 22.57 8.32
C GLN A 21 12.67 22.29 6.88
N ALA A 22 11.45 21.74 6.73
CA ALA A 22 10.79 21.60 5.44
C ALA A 22 10.44 22.95 4.81
N ASP A 23 10.24 23.97 5.63
CA ASP A 23 9.81 25.32 5.29
C ASP A 23 10.84 26.09 4.49
N ALA A 24 12.12 25.96 4.83
CA ALA A 24 13.18 26.70 4.15
C ALA A 24 13.29 26.31 2.67
N SER A 25 13.09 25.04 2.35
CA SER A 25 13.13 24.55 0.97
C SER A 25 11.86 24.96 0.19
N LEU A 26 10.71 24.97 0.86
CA LEU A 26 9.45 25.37 0.25
C LEU A 26 9.36 26.90 0.08
N ALA A 27 9.91 27.67 1.04
CA ALA A 27 9.94 29.14 0.98
C ALA A 27 10.87 29.70 -0.10
N ALA A 28 11.87 28.94 -0.53
CA ALA A 28 12.77 29.32 -1.62
C ALA A 28 12.13 29.19 -3.01
N GLY A 29 11.02 28.46 -3.12
CA GLY A 29 10.29 28.25 -4.36
C GLY A 29 9.21 29.30 -4.64
N ARG A 30 8.88 29.51 -5.91
CA ARG A 30 7.73 30.34 -6.33
C ARG A 30 6.40 29.67 -6.06
N ALA A 31 6.38 28.35 -6.06
CA ALA A 31 5.24 27.48 -5.76
C ALA A 31 5.74 26.08 -5.43
N ALA A 32 4.97 25.34 -4.64
CA ALA A 32 5.24 23.94 -4.35
C ALA A 32 3.97 23.11 -4.56
N ALA A 33 4.14 21.93 -5.11
CA ALA A 33 3.08 20.92 -5.21
C ALA A 33 3.52 19.68 -4.44
N LEU A 34 2.72 19.30 -3.44
CA LEU A 34 2.94 18.10 -2.63
C LEU A 34 1.85 17.10 -3.01
N PHE A 35 2.24 15.88 -3.32
CA PHE A 35 1.28 14.86 -3.75
C PHE A 35 1.63 13.48 -3.17
N SER A 36 0.60 12.75 -2.84
CA SER A 36 0.68 11.34 -2.43
C SER A 36 -0.71 10.72 -2.49
N ALA A 37 -0.78 9.40 -2.62
CA ALA A 37 -2.02 8.64 -2.50
C ALA A 37 -2.59 8.61 -1.07
N THR A 38 -1.81 9.01 -0.07
CA THR A 38 -2.13 8.82 1.36
C THR A 38 -2.13 10.12 2.19
N LEU A 39 -2.24 11.30 1.59
CA LEU A 39 -2.34 12.58 2.30
C LEU A 39 -3.74 12.79 2.91
N THR A 40 -4.21 11.85 3.69
CA THR A 40 -5.52 11.86 4.33
C THR A 40 -5.39 11.72 5.86
N PRO A 41 -6.01 12.56 6.68
CA PRO A 41 -6.87 13.70 6.30
C PRO A 41 -6.05 14.94 5.89
N PRO A 42 -6.52 15.75 4.93
CA PRO A 42 -5.75 16.86 4.38
C PRO A 42 -5.42 17.96 5.41
N GLY A 43 -6.29 18.19 6.39
CA GLY A 43 -6.03 19.17 7.47
C GLY A 43 -4.81 18.81 8.32
N TYR A 44 -4.61 17.55 8.65
CA TYR A 44 -3.44 17.08 9.36
C TYR A 44 -2.14 17.35 8.59
N TYR A 45 -2.12 16.98 7.31
CA TYR A 45 -0.93 17.16 6.48
C TYR A 45 -0.62 18.63 6.19
N ARG A 46 -1.62 19.49 6.03
CA ARG A 46 -1.41 20.95 5.93
C ARG A 46 -0.69 21.48 7.18
N SER A 47 -1.11 21.05 8.35
CA SER A 47 -0.49 21.46 9.61
C SER A 47 0.93 20.95 9.75
N VAL A 48 1.15 19.65 9.50
CA VAL A 48 2.49 19.02 9.64
C VAL A 48 3.48 19.57 8.62
N LEU A 49 3.02 19.84 7.39
CA LEU A 49 3.83 20.36 6.30
C LEU A 49 3.97 21.89 6.33
N GLY A 50 3.41 22.56 7.34
CA GLY A 50 3.53 24.01 7.50
C GLY A 50 2.85 24.83 6.42
N CYS A 51 1.83 24.31 5.77
CA CYS A 51 1.11 24.98 4.69
C CYS A 51 -0.41 25.03 4.95
N PRO A 52 -0.86 25.73 6.03
CA PRO A 52 -2.26 25.76 6.45
C PRO A 52 -3.20 26.28 5.36
N ASP A 53 -2.73 27.25 4.57
CA ASP A 53 -3.49 27.90 3.52
C ASP A 53 -3.37 27.21 2.15
N ALA A 54 -2.65 26.10 2.06
CA ALA A 54 -2.48 25.37 0.80
C ALA A 54 -3.82 24.83 0.29
N ARG A 55 -4.05 25.00 -1.01
CA ARG A 55 -5.19 24.39 -1.68
C ARG A 55 -5.00 22.88 -1.74
N ALA A 56 -5.96 22.12 -1.22
CA ALA A 56 -5.99 20.67 -1.37
C ALA A 56 -6.93 20.29 -2.52
N VAL A 57 -6.47 19.36 -3.34
CA VAL A 57 -7.26 18.74 -4.40
C VAL A 57 -7.24 17.24 -4.16
N ALA A 58 -8.42 16.64 -4.06
CA ALA A 58 -8.57 15.19 -4.02
C ALA A 58 -8.96 14.71 -5.42
N LEU A 59 -8.22 13.77 -5.95
CA LEU A 59 -8.56 13.10 -7.20
C LEU A 59 -9.09 11.71 -6.88
N GLU A 60 -10.14 11.32 -7.55
CA GLU A 60 -10.67 9.98 -7.44
C GLU A 60 -9.71 8.96 -8.08
N SER A 61 -9.82 7.71 -7.63
CA SER A 61 -9.06 6.62 -8.23
C SER A 61 -9.49 6.43 -9.69
N PRO A 62 -8.52 6.28 -10.63
CA PRO A 62 -8.85 5.90 -12.00
C PRO A 62 -9.30 4.43 -12.11
N PHE A 63 -9.17 3.67 -11.03
CA PHE A 63 -9.59 2.27 -10.99
C PHE A 63 -11.00 2.17 -10.41
N PRO A 64 -11.97 1.63 -11.16
CA PRO A 64 -13.34 1.45 -10.68
C PRO A 64 -13.39 0.55 -9.43
N PRO A 65 -14.14 0.91 -8.38
CA PRO A 65 -14.23 0.13 -7.14
C PRO A 65 -14.69 -1.31 -7.35
N GLU A 66 -15.50 -1.57 -8.37
CA GLU A 66 -16.00 -2.89 -8.75
C GLU A 66 -14.90 -3.82 -9.28
N HIS A 67 -13.74 -3.29 -9.66
CA HIS A 67 -12.57 -4.09 -10.04
C HIS A 67 -11.75 -4.56 -8.83
N LEU A 68 -12.08 -4.12 -7.62
CA LEU A 68 -11.44 -4.54 -6.38
C LEU A 68 -12.18 -5.72 -5.75
N GLY A 69 -11.62 -6.91 -5.84
CA GLY A 69 -12.02 -8.07 -5.04
C GLY A 69 -11.19 -8.15 -3.76
N LEU A 70 -11.84 -8.12 -2.60
CA LEU A 70 -11.19 -8.32 -1.29
C LEU A 70 -11.62 -9.66 -0.70
N TYR A 71 -10.66 -10.55 -0.52
CA TYR A 71 -10.86 -11.88 0.03
C TYR A 71 -10.08 -12.05 1.33
N CYS A 72 -10.72 -12.60 2.35
CA CYS A 72 -10.10 -12.95 3.61
C CYS A 72 -10.15 -14.46 3.83
N LEU A 73 -9.04 -15.02 4.30
CA LEU A 73 -8.92 -16.44 4.67
C LEU A 73 -8.78 -16.56 6.19
N PRO A 74 -9.88 -16.53 6.94
CA PRO A 74 -9.83 -16.47 8.41
C PRO A 74 -9.26 -17.74 9.07
N GLY A 75 -9.22 -18.86 8.33
CA GLY A 75 -8.62 -20.11 8.78
C GLY A 75 -7.09 -20.16 8.75
N ILE A 76 -6.42 -19.15 8.18
CA ILE A 76 -4.95 -19.11 8.07
C ILE A 76 -4.41 -18.00 8.97
N SER A 77 -3.67 -18.38 10.03
CA SER A 77 -3.03 -17.42 10.92
C SER A 77 -1.58 -17.16 10.51
N THR A 78 -1.24 -15.89 10.26
CA THR A 78 0.14 -15.45 9.99
C THR A 78 0.80 -14.79 11.20
N ARG A 79 0.22 -14.93 12.39
CA ARG A 79 0.82 -14.45 13.65
C ARG A 79 2.15 -15.15 13.88
N TYR A 80 3.09 -14.46 14.51
CA TYR A 80 4.47 -14.94 14.69
C TYR A 80 4.55 -16.41 15.15
N ARG A 81 3.78 -16.77 16.18
CA ARG A 81 3.74 -18.12 16.77
C ARG A 81 3.13 -19.20 15.86
N ASP A 82 2.33 -18.79 14.87
CA ASP A 82 1.55 -19.71 14.02
C ASP A 82 2.16 -19.83 12.61
N ARG A 83 3.23 -19.09 12.32
CA ARG A 83 3.80 -18.97 10.96
C ARG A 83 4.28 -20.29 10.41
N GLU A 84 5.03 -21.03 11.22
CA GLU A 84 5.58 -22.33 10.79
C GLU A 84 4.46 -23.29 10.37
N ALA A 85 3.40 -23.39 11.17
CA ALA A 85 2.25 -24.23 10.88
C ALA A 85 1.42 -23.73 9.66
N SER A 86 1.51 -22.47 9.32
CA SER A 86 0.71 -21.86 8.24
C SER A 86 1.42 -21.83 6.88
N VAL A 87 2.72 -22.17 6.80
CA VAL A 87 3.51 -22.12 5.56
C VAL A 87 2.81 -22.84 4.41
N GLN A 88 2.39 -24.08 4.64
CA GLN A 88 1.78 -24.90 3.60
C GLN A 88 0.42 -24.34 3.16
N ALA A 89 -0.41 -23.91 4.12
CA ALA A 89 -1.72 -23.36 3.83
C ALA A 89 -1.63 -22.04 3.03
N VAL A 90 -0.64 -21.21 3.34
CA VAL A 90 -0.38 -19.98 2.56
C VAL A 90 0.12 -20.32 1.15
N SER A 91 1.04 -21.27 1.02
CA SER A 91 1.52 -21.76 -0.28
C SER A 91 0.37 -22.26 -1.15
N ASP A 92 -0.50 -23.09 -0.59
CA ASP A 92 -1.67 -23.63 -1.32
C ASP A 92 -2.66 -22.54 -1.72
N ALA A 93 -2.89 -21.55 -0.86
CA ALA A 93 -3.76 -20.41 -1.15
C ALA A 93 -3.20 -19.54 -2.30
N LEU A 94 -1.89 -19.30 -2.32
CA LEU A 94 -1.23 -18.57 -3.41
C LEU A 94 -1.33 -19.34 -4.73
N ALA A 95 -1.12 -20.64 -4.70
CA ALA A 95 -1.24 -21.48 -5.89
C ALA A 95 -2.68 -21.51 -6.43
N ALA A 96 -3.66 -21.61 -5.54
CA ALA A 96 -5.08 -21.56 -5.92
C ALA A 96 -5.43 -20.23 -6.59
N LEU A 97 -4.92 -19.11 -6.06
CA LEU A 97 -5.13 -17.78 -6.63
C LEU A 97 -4.46 -17.67 -8.01
N ALA A 98 -3.20 -18.10 -8.14
CA ALA A 98 -2.45 -18.01 -9.40
C ALA A 98 -3.06 -18.88 -10.51
N ARG A 99 -3.66 -20.01 -10.15
CA ARG A 99 -4.35 -20.90 -11.10
C ARG A 99 -5.76 -20.44 -11.45
N ALA A 100 -6.41 -19.67 -10.58
CA ALA A 100 -7.77 -19.18 -10.83
C ALA A 100 -7.82 -18.20 -12.00
N LYS A 101 -6.78 -17.42 -12.21
CA LYS A 101 -6.70 -16.45 -13.32
C LYS A 101 -5.24 -16.22 -13.71
N VAL A 102 -4.96 -16.23 -15.00
CA VAL A 102 -3.66 -15.84 -15.52
C VAL A 102 -3.42 -14.35 -15.29
N GLY A 103 -2.28 -13.99 -14.71
CA GLY A 103 -1.94 -12.60 -14.40
C GLY A 103 -0.65 -12.48 -13.59
N ASN A 104 -0.32 -11.26 -13.22
CA ASN A 104 0.81 -10.97 -12.34
C ASN A 104 0.32 -10.86 -10.89
N TYR A 105 1.00 -11.52 -9.99
CA TYR A 105 0.67 -11.56 -8.57
C TYR A 105 1.84 -11.03 -7.74
N LEU A 106 1.53 -10.23 -6.73
CA LEU A 106 2.51 -9.70 -5.78
C LEU A 106 2.10 -10.13 -4.37
N ALA A 107 2.96 -10.91 -3.72
CA ALA A 107 2.72 -11.39 -2.37
C ALA A 107 3.60 -10.65 -1.36
N PHE A 108 2.98 -10.08 -0.33
CA PHE A 108 3.67 -9.42 0.78
C PHE A 108 3.64 -10.31 2.03
N PHE A 109 4.77 -10.35 2.72
CA PHE A 109 4.95 -11.17 3.91
C PHE A 109 5.38 -10.33 5.11
N PRO A 110 5.02 -10.74 6.34
CA PRO A 110 5.37 -9.99 7.55
C PRO A 110 6.85 -10.08 7.95
N SER A 111 7.64 -10.94 7.30
CA SER A 111 9.10 -11.03 7.48
C SER A 111 9.76 -11.79 6.33
N TYR A 112 11.04 -11.53 6.09
CA TYR A 112 11.84 -12.24 5.09
C TYR A 112 11.97 -13.75 5.40
N ALA A 113 12.15 -14.11 6.67
CA ALA A 113 12.24 -15.52 7.06
C ALA A 113 10.98 -16.30 6.70
N TYR A 114 9.79 -15.68 6.93
CA TYR A 114 8.53 -16.31 6.57
C TYR A 114 8.31 -16.36 5.06
N LEU A 115 8.68 -15.29 4.34
CA LEU A 115 8.68 -15.27 2.88
C LEU A 115 9.50 -16.44 2.34
N GLN A 116 10.72 -16.63 2.83
CA GLN A 116 11.62 -17.69 2.37
C GLN A 116 11.02 -19.08 2.59
N GLN A 117 10.45 -19.33 3.77
CA GLN A 117 9.80 -20.61 4.07
C GLN A 117 8.63 -20.89 3.12
N VAL A 118 7.78 -19.89 2.89
CA VAL A 118 6.64 -20.04 1.96
C VAL A 118 7.12 -20.19 0.53
N TYR A 119 8.14 -19.45 0.11
CA TYR A 119 8.72 -19.54 -1.23
C TYR A 119 9.29 -20.94 -1.52
N GLU A 120 10.06 -21.51 -0.59
CA GLU A 120 10.60 -22.86 -0.72
C GLU A 120 9.48 -23.93 -0.78
N ALA A 121 8.49 -23.82 0.09
CA ALA A 121 7.33 -24.71 0.07
C ALA A 121 6.53 -24.59 -1.23
N PHE A 122 6.36 -23.35 -1.73
CA PHE A 122 5.62 -23.07 -2.95
C PHE A 122 6.33 -23.64 -4.18
N THR A 123 7.61 -23.34 -4.36
CA THR A 123 8.39 -23.78 -5.53
C THR A 123 8.60 -25.30 -5.55
N ALA A 124 8.73 -25.92 -4.37
CA ALA A 124 8.83 -27.38 -4.27
C ALA A 124 7.52 -28.08 -4.65
N ARG A 125 6.38 -27.52 -4.28
CA ARG A 125 5.06 -28.13 -4.48
C ARG A 125 4.40 -27.74 -5.81
N TRP A 126 4.68 -26.53 -6.30
CA TRP A 126 4.06 -25.95 -7.49
C TRP A 126 5.09 -25.46 -8.51
N PRO A 127 5.98 -26.36 -9.01
CA PRO A 127 7.07 -25.97 -9.91
C PRO A 127 6.58 -25.48 -11.30
N ASP A 128 5.33 -25.70 -11.62
CA ASP A 128 4.67 -25.27 -12.84
C ASP A 128 4.25 -23.78 -12.80
N ILE A 129 4.25 -23.15 -11.62
CA ILE A 129 3.90 -21.73 -11.46
C ILE A 129 5.20 -20.92 -11.40
N PRO A 130 5.47 -20.07 -12.42
CA PRO A 130 6.71 -19.28 -12.45
C PRO A 130 6.75 -18.26 -11.32
N THR A 131 7.91 -18.14 -10.68
CA THR A 131 8.20 -17.15 -9.63
C THR A 131 9.44 -16.35 -9.99
N LEU A 132 9.51 -15.11 -9.51
CA LEU A 132 10.64 -14.19 -9.68
C LEU A 132 11.34 -13.97 -8.36
#